data_cdce7c29fbad721b11fe7c8cd9c47fce
#
_entry.id   cdce7c29fbad721b11fe7c8cd9c47fce
#
_cell.length_a   1.000
_cell.length_b   1.000
_cell.length_c   1.000
_cell.angle_alpha   90.00
_cell.angle_beta   90.00
_cell.angle_gamma   90.00
#
_symmetry.space_group_name_H-M   'P 1'
#
loop_
_entity.id
_entity.type
_entity.pdbx_description
1 polymer ?
#
loop_
_entity_poly.entity_id
_entity_poly.type
_entity_poly.pdbx_seq_one_letter_code
_entity_poly.pdbx_strand_id
1 'polypeptide(L)'
;MSKFAEPMSRLIDELKKLPGVGSKSAQRLAFYILRASDEDAEALAAAVRDVKASLRLCSVCNNITDVDPCVYCTSATRNQRLVCVVEEPTNIAAIEKTKHFNGVFHVLHGAISPLHGVGPEQLRIANLIARVDAGNVDEVIVATNPTVEGEATATYLSQQLKRVGVKVTRIAMGIPVGSDIEYTDEITMLKAMEGRREL
;
A
#
# COMPACT_ATOMS: atom_id res chain seq x y z
N MET A 1 11.06 24.51 -30.58
CA MET A 1 12.52 24.58 -30.44
C MET A 1 12.85 24.54 -28.94
N SER A 2 13.66 23.60 -28.52
CA SER A 2 14.15 23.51 -27.12
C SER A 2 14.99 24.75 -26.82
N LYS A 3 14.71 25.43 -25.69
CA LYS A 3 15.48 26.61 -25.25
C LYS A 3 16.78 26.23 -24.52
N PHE A 4 17.03 24.94 -24.31
CA PHE A 4 18.19 24.43 -23.58
C PHE A 4 19.02 23.48 -24.46
N ALA A 5 20.28 23.23 -24.04
CA ALA A 5 21.09 22.18 -24.63
C ALA A 5 20.39 20.81 -24.53
N GLU A 6 20.66 19.95 -25.51
CA GLU A 6 19.94 18.66 -25.66
C GLU A 6 19.94 17.79 -24.37
N PRO A 7 21.06 17.62 -23.63
CA PRO A 7 21.06 16.84 -22.40
C PRO A 7 20.15 17.44 -21.31
N MET A 8 20.11 18.77 -21.19
CA MET A 8 19.25 19.48 -20.25
C MET A 8 17.77 19.32 -20.62
N SER A 9 17.43 19.41 -21.89
CA SER A 9 16.06 19.22 -22.37
C SER A 9 15.57 17.82 -22.10
N ARG A 10 16.39 16.80 -22.34
CA ARG A 10 16.09 15.40 -22.05
C ARG A 10 15.84 15.16 -20.57
N LEU A 11 16.69 15.71 -19.68
CA LEU A 11 16.49 15.60 -18.23
C LEU A 11 15.17 16.24 -17.79
N ILE A 12 14.86 17.44 -18.28
CA ILE A 12 13.60 18.13 -17.99
C ILE A 12 12.40 17.29 -18.45
N ASP A 13 12.47 16.69 -19.64
CA ASP A 13 11.36 15.89 -20.18
C ASP A 13 11.17 14.58 -19.40
N GLU A 14 12.22 13.93 -18.93
CA GLU A 14 12.10 12.77 -18.01
C GLU A 14 11.49 13.16 -16.67
N LEU A 15 11.93 14.26 -16.06
CA LEU A 15 11.38 14.75 -14.80
C LEU A 15 9.89 15.15 -14.91
N LYS A 16 9.45 15.64 -16.07
CA LYS A 16 8.02 15.95 -16.32
C LYS A 16 7.11 14.73 -16.33
N LYS A 17 7.64 13.54 -16.53
CA LYS A 17 6.87 12.28 -16.47
C LYS A 17 6.49 11.89 -15.05
N LEU A 18 7.14 12.48 -14.04
CA LEU A 18 6.85 12.19 -12.63
C LEU A 18 5.52 12.84 -12.22
N PRO A 19 4.64 12.10 -11.50
CA PRO A 19 3.37 12.63 -11.01
C PRO A 19 3.59 13.89 -10.17
N GLY A 20 2.80 14.94 -10.42
CA GLY A 20 2.90 16.22 -9.71
C GLY A 20 4.06 17.13 -10.14
N VAL A 21 4.91 16.70 -11.07
CA VAL A 21 6.03 17.51 -11.59
C VAL A 21 5.64 18.22 -12.88
N GLY A 22 5.24 19.48 -12.77
CA GLY A 22 4.98 20.35 -13.92
C GLY A 22 6.26 20.92 -14.56
N SER A 23 6.13 21.58 -15.72
CA SER A 23 7.26 22.11 -16.49
C SER A 23 8.19 23.04 -15.69
N LYS A 24 7.63 23.93 -14.82
CA LYS A 24 8.45 24.82 -13.99
C LYS A 24 9.24 24.06 -12.93
N SER A 25 8.60 23.06 -12.27
CA SER A 25 9.26 22.23 -11.27
C SER A 25 10.35 21.35 -11.90
N ALA A 26 10.08 20.74 -13.05
CA ALA A 26 11.07 19.95 -13.79
C ALA A 26 12.31 20.76 -14.15
N GLN A 27 12.13 21.99 -14.66
CA GLN A 27 13.26 22.88 -14.93
C GLN A 27 14.06 23.20 -13.68
N ARG A 28 13.40 23.55 -12.56
CA ARG A 28 14.08 23.83 -11.28
C ARG A 28 14.89 22.62 -10.78
N LEU A 29 14.31 21.42 -10.84
CA LEU A 29 15.01 20.19 -10.47
C LEU A 29 16.20 19.91 -11.39
N ALA A 30 16.06 20.07 -12.69
CA ALA A 30 17.14 19.85 -13.63
C ALA A 30 18.31 20.84 -13.40
N PHE A 31 18.03 22.12 -13.13
CA PHE A 31 19.07 23.10 -12.78
C PHE A 31 19.70 22.84 -11.40
N TYR A 32 18.94 22.29 -10.45
CA TYR A 32 19.50 21.85 -9.16
C TYR A 32 20.51 20.72 -9.37
N ILE A 33 20.13 19.68 -10.13
CA ILE A 33 21.00 18.55 -10.44
C ILE A 33 22.26 19.01 -11.19
N LEU A 34 22.12 19.93 -12.16
CA LEU A 34 23.27 20.49 -12.90
C LEU A 34 24.28 21.20 -11.97
N ARG A 35 23.81 21.80 -10.88
CA ARG A 35 24.66 22.54 -9.92
C ARG A 35 25.14 21.68 -8.74
N ALA A 36 24.58 20.51 -8.56
CA ALA A 36 25.02 19.55 -7.55
C ALA A 36 26.43 19.03 -7.89
N SER A 37 27.10 18.41 -6.94
CA SER A 37 28.36 17.72 -7.21
C SER A 37 28.14 16.51 -8.12
N ASP A 38 29.18 16.07 -8.80
CA ASP A 38 29.12 14.85 -9.63
C ASP A 38 28.76 13.63 -8.77
N GLU A 39 29.26 13.59 -7.51
CA GLU A 39 28.95 12.53 -6.54
C GLU A 39 27.45 12.50 -6.20
N ASP A 40 26.83 13.65 -5.95
CA ASP A 40 25.39 13.73 -5.63
C ASP A 40 24.52 13.33 -6.83
N ALA A 41 24.91 13.78 -8.02
CA ALA A 41 24.21 13.42 -9.25
C ALA A 41 24.29 11.92 -9.54
N GLU A 42 25.46 11.31 -9.38
CA GLU A 42 25.64 9.86 -9.55
C GLU A 42 24.94 9.06 -8.46
N ALA A 43 24.95 9.52 -7.20
CA ALA A 43 24.21 8.90 -6.10
C ALA A 43 22.70 8.84 -6.39
N LEU A 44 22.12 9.93 -6.92
CA LEU A 44 20.71 9.95 -7.32
C LEU A 44 20.45 8.97 -8.48
N ALA A 45 21.31 8.96 -9.50
CA ALA A 45 21.18 8.08 -10.65
C ALA A 45 21.30 6.59 -10.22
N ALA A 46 22.26 6.28 -9.33
CA ALA A 46 22.42 4.94 -8.75
C ALA A 46 21.17 4.53 -7.98
N ALA A 47 20.66 5.37 -7.07
CA ALA A 47 19.45 5.07 -6.30
C ALA A 47 18.24 4.74 -7.18
N VAL A 48 18.03 5.48 -8.28
CA VAL A 48 16.96 5.19 -9.25
C VAL A 48 17.15 3.84 -9.93
N ARG A 49 18.38 3.50 -10.33
CA ARG A 49 18.69 2.19 -10.92
C ARG A 49 18.47 1.05 -9.92
N ASP A 50 18.95 1.23 -8.68
CA ASP A 50 18.92 0.20 -7.64
C ASP A 50 17.48 -0.18 -7.24
N VAL A 51 16.57 0.81 -7.13
CA VAL A 51 15.15 0.56 -6.89
C VAL A 51 14.56 -0.38 -7.95
N LYS A 52 14.91 -0.17 -9.23
CA LYS A 52 14.40 -1.00 -10.33
C LYS A 52 15.07 -2.37 -10.43
N ALA A 53 16.32 -2.47 -10.01
CA ALA A 53 17.10 -3.71 -10.12
C ALA A 53 16.91 -4.63 -8.89
N SER A 54 16.81 -4.06 -7.69
CA SER A 54 16.88 -4.82 -6.43
C SER A 54 15.52 -5.12 -5.83
N LEU A 55 14.49 -4.28 -6.08
CA LEU A 55 13.18 -4.48 -5.48
C LEU A 55 12.31 -5.49 -6.27
N ARG A 56 11.66 -6.35 -5.53
CA ARG A 56 10.74 -7.39 -6.02
C ARG A 56 9.55 -7.52 -5.08
N LEU A 57 8.57 -8.32 -5.46
CA LEU A 57 7.47 -8.69 -4.58
C LEU A 57 7.89 -9.89 -3.73
N CYS A 58 7.61 -9.84 -2.44
CA CYS A 58 7.75 -10.97 -1.53
C CYS A 58 6.89 -12.15 -2.01
N SER A 59 7.48 -13.34 -2.12
CA SER A 59 6.79 -14.56 -2.57
C SER A 59 5.64 -14.98 -1.66
N VAL A 60 5.64 -14.55 -0.38
CA VAL A 60 4.62 -14.92 0.61
C VAL A 60 3.52 -13.89 0.72
N CYS A 61 3.85 -12.59 0.83
CA CYS A 61 2.89 -11.55 1.18
C CYS A 61 2.70 -10.47 0.10
N ASN A 62 3.43 -10.55 -1.00
CA ASN A 62 3.44 -9.57 -2.10
C ASN A 62 3.87 -8.16 -1.69
N ASN A 63 4.48 -7.94 -0.52
CA ASN A 63 5.08 -6.66 -0.17
C ASN A 63 6.32 -6.40 -1.06
N ILE A 64 6.64 -5.13 -1.29
CA ILE A 64 7.88 -4.72 -1.95
C ILE A 64 9.05 -4.98 -1.00
N THR A 65 10.09 -5.67 -1.50
CA THR A 65 11.25 -6.08 -0.69
C THR A 65 12.49 -6.28 -1.54
N ASP A 66 13.65 -6.16 -0.93
CA ASP A 66 14.98 -6.50 -1.50
C ASP A 66 15.38 -7.95 -1.18
N VAL A 67 14.84 -8.53 -0.10
CA VAL A 67 15.06 -9.92 0.33
C VAL A 67 13.75 -10.72 0.25
N ASP A 68 13.83 -11.99 -0.19
CA ASP A 68 12.66 -12.84 -0.33
C ASP A 68 12.81 -14.15 0.43
N PRO A 69 11.88 -14.48 1.35
CA PRO A 69 10.74 -13.70 1.82
C PRO A 69 11.13 -12.45 2.62
N CYS A 70 10.23 -11.44 2.66
CA CYS A 70 10.49 -10.15 3.30
C CYS A 70 10.65 -10.26 4.83
N VAL A 71 11.21 -9.21 5.44
CA VAL A 71 11.49 -9.13 6.88
C VAL A 71 10.27 -9.38 7.77
N TYR A 72 9.06 -9.06 7.31
CA TYR A 72 7.82 -9.36 8.05
C TYR A 72 7.49 -10.85 8.03
N CYS A 73 7.66 -11.50 6.88
CA CYS A 73 7.34 -12.92 6.70
C CYS A 73 8.34 -13.85 7.38
N THR A 74 9.60 -13.42 7.51
CA THR A 74 10.68 -14.23 8.15
C THR A 74 10.84 -13.94 9.64
N SER A 75 10.16 -12.93 10.18
CA SER A 75 10.29 -12.56 11.58
C SER A 75 9.76 -13.64 12.52
N ALA A 76 10.63 -14.16 13.39
CA ALA A 76 10.27 -15.13 14.41
C ALA A 76 9.45 -14.53 15.58
N THR A 77 9.45 -13.20 15.72
CA THR A 77 8.73 -12.51 16.79
C THR A 77 7.28 -12.16 16.42
N ARG A 78 6.90 -12.29 15.14
CA ARG A 78 5.55 -11.98 14.67
C ARG A 78 4.64 -13.20 14.69
N ASN A 79 3.38 -12.95 14.99
CA ASN A 79 2.35 -13.97 14.92
C ASN A 79 2.02 -14.25 13.43
N GLN A 80 2.57 -15.36 12.92
CA GLN A 80 2.37 -15.81 11.55
C GLN A 80 0.94 -16.26 11.26
N ARG A 81 0.12 -16.50 12.30
CA ARG A 81 -1.27 -16.94 12.20
C ARG A 81 -2.28 -15.77 12.10
N LEU A 82 -1.80 -14.51 12.28
CA LEU A 82 -2.59 -13.29 12.17
C LEU A 82 -2.15 -12.51 10.93
N VAL A 83 -3.00 -12.44 9.92
CA VAL A 83 -2.70 -11.80 8.63
C VAL A 83 -3.50 -10.52 8.45
N CYS A 84 -2.83 -9.38 8.27
CA CYS A 84 -3.46 -8.12 7.91
C CYS A 84 -3.37 -7.90 6.39
N VAL A 85 -4.52 -7.80 5.74
CA VAL A 85 -4.64 -7.60 4.29
C VAL A 85 -4.79 -6.12 3.98
N VAL A 86 -3.92 -5.60 3.16
CA VAL A 86 -3.89 -4.18 2.74
C VAL A 86 -3.93 -4.06 1.22
N GLU A 87 -4.36 -2.91 0.72
CA GLU A 87 -4.39 -2.64 -0.73
C GLU A 87 -3.00 -2.42 -1.29
N GLU A 88 -2.18 -1.58 -0.61
CA GLU A 88 -0.89 -1.13 -1.09
C GLU A 88 0.23 -1.35 -0.07
N PRO A 89 1.49 -1.52 -0.51
CA PRO A 89 2.63 -1.66 0.41
C PRO A 89 2.80 -0.48 1.37
N THR A 90 2.40 0.73 0.95
CA THR A 90 2.45 1.95 1.77
C THR A 90 1.54 1.88 3.00
N ASN A 91 0.45 1.11 2.93
CA ASN A 91 -0.46 0.91 4.06
C ASN A 91 0.22 0.15 5.21
N ILE A 92 1.15 -0.75 4.91
CA ILE A 92 1.95 -1.45 5.92
C ILE A 92 2.67 -0.44 6.82
N ALA A 93 3.32 0.57 6.22
CA ALA A 93 4.05 1.58 6.98
C ALA A 93 3.14 2.38 7.93
N ALA A 94 1.88 2.62 7.56
CA ALA A 94 0.91 3.29 8.41
C ALA A 94 0.53 2.42 9.63
N ILE A 95 0.33 1.13 9.44
CA ILE A 95 0.00 0.18 10.52
C ILE A 95 1.21 0.00 11.44
N GLU A 96 2.41 -0.16 10.90
CA GLU A 96 3.66 -0.36 11.66
C GLU A 96 4.02 0.85 12.55
N LYS A 97 3.65 2.06 12.15
CA LYS A 97 3.83 3.27 12.99
C LYS A 97 3.13 3.16 14.35
N THR A 98 2.08 2.37 14.44
CA THR A 98 1.36 2.16 15.71
C THR A 98 2.18 1.35 16.73
N LYS A 99 3.15 0.54 16.27
CA LYS A 99 3.96 -0.40 17.06
C LYS A 99 3.12 -1.42 17.87
N HIS A 100 1.83 -1.57 17.55
CA HIS A 100 0.89 -2.43 18.26
C HIS A 100 0.55 -3.71 17.50
N PHE A 101 0.66 -3.68 16.17
CA PHE A 101 0.35 -4.83 15.35
C PHE A 101 1.52 -5.82 15.32
N ASN A 102 1.27 -7.04 15.78
CA ASN A 102 2.28 -8.10 15.84
C ASN A 102 2.01 -9.26 14.85
N GLY A 103 1.11 -9.07 13.90
CA GLY A 103 0.85 -10.04 12.84
C GLY A 103 1.76 -9.83 11.62
N VAL A 104 1.44 -10.55 10.55
CA VAL A 104 2.07 -10.42 9.23
C VAL A 104 1.11 -9.80 8.23
N PHE A 105 1.62 -9.45 7.06
CA PHE A 105 0.84 -8.73 6.05
C PHE A 105 0.54 -9.57 4.81
N HIS A 106 -0.43 -9.12 4.03
CA HIS A 106 -0.66 -9.52 2.66
C HIS A 106 -1.11 -8.31 1.84
N VAL A 107 -0.42 -8.05 0.71
CA VAL A 107 -0.69 -6.88 -0.15
C VAL A 107 -1.45 -7.34 -1.38
N LEU A 108 -2.57 -6.68 -1.66
CA LEU A 108 -3.42 -6.97 -2.81
C LEU A 108 -2.96 -6.32 -4.11
N HIS A 109 -2.21 -5.21 -4.03
CA HIS A 109 -1.85 -4.32 -5.12
C HIS A 109 -3.05 -3.68 -5.81
N GLY A 110 -4.00 -3.18 -5.02
CA GLY A 110 -5.18 -2.45 -5.46
C GLY A 110 -6.47 -2.88 -4.76
N ALA A 111 -7.58 -2.43 -5.29
CA ALA A 111 -8.94 -2.76 -4.88
C ALA A 111 -9.79 -3.15 -6.09
N ILE A 112 -10.85 -3.92 -5.87
CA ILE A 112 -11.82 -4.26 -6.91
C ILE A 112 -12.51 -2.97 -7.36
N SER A 113 -12.41 -2.65 -8.65
CA SER A 113 -13.01 -1.45 -9.24
C SER A 113 -13.55 -1.75 -10.64
N PRO A 114 -14.81 -2.17 -10.76
CA PRO A 114 -15.41 -2.49 -12.05
C PRO A 114 -15.39 -1.31 -13.03
N LEU A 115 -15.53 -0.09 -12.52
CA LEU A 115 -15.48 1.12 -13.34
C LEU A 115 -14.10 1.33 -14.01
N HIS A 116 -13.03 0.85 -13.38
CA HIS A 116 -11.67 0.91 -13.92
C HIS A 116 -11.22 -0.44 -14.53
N GLY A 117 -12.14 -1.40 -14.65
CA GLY A 117 -11.84 -2.73 -15.22
C GLY A 117 -10.96 -3.60 -14.31
N VAL A 118 -10.91 -3.32 -13.00
CA VAL A 118 -10.13 -4.12 -12.05
C VAL A 118 -11.03 -5.14 -11.38
N GLY A 119 -10.87 -6.41 -11.74
CA GLY A 119 -11.53 -7.56 -11.14
C GLY A 119 -10.65 -8.26 -10.10
N PRO A 120 -11.19 -9.26 -9.39
CA PRO A 120 -10.45 -10.02 -8.37
C PRO A 120 -9.21 -10.73 -8.91
N GLU A 121 -9.21 -11.09 -10.18
CA GLU A 121 -8.13 -11.82 -10.87
C GLU A 121 -6.89 -10.97 -11.13
N GLN A 122 -7.03 -9.63 -11.17
CA GLN A 122 -5.91 -8.71 -11.30
C GLN A 122 -5.23 -8.42 -9.96
N LEU A 123 -5.89 -8.78 -8.85
CA LEU A 123 -5.39 -8.58 -7.50
C LEU A 123 -4.73 -9.85 -6.96
N ARG A 124 -3.93 -9.72 -5.91
CA ARG A 124 -3.23 -10.83 -5.25
C ARG A 124 -4.15 -11.63 -4.30
N ILE A 125 -5.44 -11.74 -4.63
CA ILE A 125 -6.46 -12.43 -3.81
C ILE A 125 -6.26 -13.95 -3.84
N ALA A 126 -5.95 -14.53 -5.00
CA ALA A 126 -5.71 -15.96 -5.13
C ALA A 126 -4.54 -16.43 -4.23
N ASN A 127 -3.47 -15.64 -4.14
CA ASN A 127 -2.34 -15.91 -3.25
C ASN A 127 -2.75 -15.89 -1.77
N LEU A 128 -3.63 -14.96 -1.38
CA LEU A 128 -4.16 -14.90 -0.01
C LEU A 128 -4.98 -16.15 0.32
N ILE A 129 -5.89 -16.54 -0.56
CA ILE A 129 -6.73 -17.72 -0.37
C ILE A 129 -5.87 -18.97 -0.23
N ALA A 130 -4.90 -19.17 -1.13
CA ALA A 130 -3.97 -20.31 -1.07
C ALA A 130 -3.16 -20.33 0.24
N ARG A 131 -2.73 -19.15 0.72
CA ARG A 131 -2.02 -19.02 2.00
C ARG A 131 -2.89 -19.42 3.19
N VAL A 132 -4.16 -19.03 3.19
CA VAL A 132 -5.12 -19.36 4.25
C VAL A 132 -5.51 -20.85 4.20
N ASP A 133 -5.74 -21.39 3.01
CA ASP A 133 -6.12 -22.79 2.79
C ASP A 133 -5.02 -23.78 3.23
N ALA A 134 -3.75 -23.34 3.22
CA ALA A 134 -2.63 -24.10 3.80
C ALA A 134 -2.75 -24.34 5.34
N GLY A 135 -3.77 -23.76 6.01
CA GLY A 135 -4.18 -24.11 7.38
C GLY A 135 -3.35 -23.45 8.50
N ASN A 136 -2.52 -22.47 8.20
CA ASN A 136 -1.65 -21.81 9.19
C ASN A 136 -2.13 -20.41 9.62
N VAL A 137 -3.37 -20.01 9.27
CA VAL A 137 -3.93 -18.70 9.59
C VAL A 137 -5.17 -18.84 10.45
N ASP A 138 -5.20 -18.17 11.61
CA ASP A 138 -6.34 -18.14 12.52
C ASP A 138 -7.27 -16.98 12.22
N GLU A 139 -6.70 -15.82 11.86
CA GLU A 139 -7.47 -14.62 11.63
C GLU A 139 -6.89 -13.81 10.46
N VAL A 140 -7.79 -13.32 9.62
CA VAL A 140 -7.50 -12.36 8.56
C VAL A 140 -8.19 -11.03 8.91
N ILE A 141 -7.38 -9.99 9.15
CA ILE A 141 -7.87 -8.63 9.33
C ILE A 141 -7.88 -7.96 7.96
N VAL A 142 -9.05 -7.57 7.47
CA VAL A 142 -9.19 -6.83 6.22
C VAL A 142 -9.01 -5.34 6.51
N ALA A 143 -7.92 -4.77 6.02
CA ALA A 143 -7.52 -3.37 6.20
C ALA A 143 -7.47 -2.61 4.87
N THR A 144 -8.45 -2.86 3.98
CA THR A 144 -8.67 -2.07 2.77
C THR A 144 -9.17 -0.67 3.15
N ASN A 145 -8.96 0.31 2.27
CA ASN A 145 -9.39 1.69 2.52
C ASN A 145 -10.92 1.78 2.70
N PRO A 146 -11.44 2.75 3.47
CA PRO A 146 -12.88 2.98 3.65
C PRO A 146 -13.49 3.73 2.45
N THR A 147 -13.21 3.25 1.24
CA THR A 147 -13.76 3.72 -0.04
C THR A 147 -14.78 2.72 -0.56
N VAL A 148 -15.57 3.09 -1.55
CA VAL A 148 -16.54 2.18 -2.20
C VAL A 148 -15.84 0.92 -2.73
N GLU A 149 -14.68 1.08 -3.38
CA GLU A 149 -13.87 -0.01 -3.92
C GLU A 149 -13.27 -0.87 -2.80
N GLY A 150 -12.77 -0.21 -1.73
CA GLY A 150 -12.22 -0.92 -0.58
C GLY A 150 -13.26 -1.73 0.19
N GLU A 151 -14.50 -1.22 0.32
CA GLU A 151 -15.62 -1.96 0.93
C GLU A 151 -16.11 -3.12 0.04
N ALA A 152 -16.18 -2.91 -1.28
CA ALA A 152 -16.50 -3.98 -2.22
C ALA A 152 -15.44 -5.11 -2.14
N THR A 153 -14.16 -4.72 -2.06
CA THR A 153 -13.04 -5.66 -1.89
C THR A 153 -13.12 -6.40 -0.57
N ALA A 154 -13.40 -5.70 0.54
CA ALA A 154 -13.57 -6.32 1.86
C ALA A 154 -14.73 -7.33 1.88
N THR A 155 -15.85 -6.98 1.28
CA THR A 155 -17.02 -7.86 1.17
C THR A 155 -16.68 -9.11 0.37
N TYR A 156 -16.03 -8.97 -0.78
CA TYR A 156 -15.58 -10.09 -1.60
C TYR A 156 -14.63 -11.00 -0.83
N LEU A 157 -13.59 -10.44 -0.21
CA LEU A 157 -12.63 -11.19 0.61
C LEU A 157 -13.33 -11.95 1.73
N SER A 158 -14.24 -11.31 2.46
CA SER A 158 -15.00 -11.93 3.54
C SER A 158 -15.78 -13.16 3.04
N GLN A 159 -16.43 -13.06 1.87
CA GLN A 159 -17.17 -14.18 1.29
C GLN A 159 -16.26 -15.35 0.90
N GLN A 160 -15.10 -15.07 0.30
CA GLN A 160 -14.15 -16.11 -0.11
C GLN A 160 -13.49 -16.77 1.10
N LEU A 161 -13.00 -15.99 2.05
CA LEU A 161 -12.27 -16.48 3.22
C LEU A 161 -13.16 -17.26 4.22
N LYS A 162 -14.43 -16.88 4.37
CA LYS A 162 -15.40 -17.64 5.17
C LYS A 162 -15.63 -19.06 4.65
N ARG A 163 -15.50 -19.29 3.34
CA ARG A 163 -15.61 -20.65 2.75
C ARG A 163 -14.47 -21.57 3.20
N VAL A 164 -13.32 -20.99 3.51
CA VAL A 164 -12.14 -21.70 4.00
C VAL A 164 -12.17 -21.86 5.53
N GLY A 165 -13.15 -21.25 6.22
CA GLY A 165 -13.38 -21.41 7.67
C GLY A 165 -12.47 -20.54 8.55
N VAL A 166 -11.75 -19.54 8.00
CA VAL A 166 -10.91 -18.63 8.77
C VAL A 166 -11.74 -17.50 9.38
N LYS A 167 -11.35 -17.02 10.56
CA LYS A 167 -11.93 -15.82 11.17
C LYS A 167 -11.55 -14.59 10.35
N VAL A 168 -12.56 -13.82 9.91
CA VAL A 168 -12.36 -12.58 9.14
C VAL A 168 -12.87 -11.40 9.97
N THR A 169 -12.01 -10.42 10.17
CA THR A 169 -12.32 -9.17 10.85
C THR A 169 -12.04 -7.97 9.96
N ARG A 170 -12.58 -6.81 10.31
CA ARG A 170 -12.41 -5.52 9.58
C ARG A 170 -11.81 -4.51 10.54
N ILE A 171 -10.89 -3.68 10.06
CA ILE A 171 -10.45 -2.52 10.86
C ILE A 171 -11.65 -1.65 11.22
N ALA A 172 -11.66 -1.09 12.43
CA ALA A 172 -12.72 -0.21 12.90
C ALA A 172 -12.78 1.07 12.04
N MET A 173 -14.00 1.53 11.81
CA MET A 173 -14.28 2.80 11.14
C MET A 173 -15.03 3.70 12.11
N GLY A 174 -14.77 5.01 12.03
CA GLY A 174 -15.45 5.97 12.87
C GLY A 174 -14.69 7.28 13.02
N ILE A 175 -15.06 8.05 14.04
CA ILE A 175 -14.51 9.36 14.33
C ILE A 175 -13.03 9.25 14.69
N PRO A 176 -12.13 10.00 14.05
CA PRO A 176 -10.72 10.02 14.41
C PRO A 176 -10.51 10.54 15.83
N VAL A 177 -9.55 9.95 16.55
CA VAL A 177 -9.18 10.41 17.90
C VAL A 177 -8.67 11.85 17.85
N GLY A 178 -9.21 12.70 18.72
CA GLY A 178 -8.89 14.12 18.78
C GLY A 178 -9.75 15.02 17.87
N SER A 179 -10.74 14.45 17.16
CA SER A 179 -11.73 15.21 16.40
C SER A 179 -12.97 15.49 17.25
N ASP A 180 -13.59 16.65 17.03
CA ASP A 180 -14.88 16.98 17.62
C ASP A 180 -16.02 16.31 16.85
N ILE A 181 -17.03 15.83 17.57
CA ILE A 181 -18.21 15.16 17.00
C ILE A 181 -18.98 16.11 16.06
N GLU A 182 -19.00 17.39 16.38
CA GLU A 182 -19.73 18.43 15.65
C GLU A 182 -19.27 18.58 14.20
N TYR A 183 -17.98 18.30 13.91
CA TYR A 183 -17.41 18.46 12.57
C TYR A 183 -17.33 17.15 11.77
N THR A 184 -17.94 16.07 12.30
CA THR A 184 -17.93 14.77 11.65
C THR A 184 -19.03 14.70 10.59
N ASP A 185 -18.67 14.24 9.38
CA ASP A 185 -19.65 14.01 8.32
C ASP A 185 -20.63 12.87 8.66
N GLU A 186 -21.79 12.87 8.01
CA GLU A 186 -22.89 11.93 8.29
C GLU A 186 -22.49 10.47 8.13
N ILE A 187 -21.67 10.14 7.13
CA ILE A 187 -21.27 8.76 6.84
C ILE A 187 -20.32 8.26 7.92
N THR A 188 -19.32 9.08 8.29
CA THR A 188 -18.38 8.77 9.38
C THR A 188 -19.11 8.61 10.71
N MET A 189 -20.09 9.48 11.01
CA MET A 189 -20.91 9.37 12.21
C MET A 189 -21.75 8.09 12.22
N LEU A 190 -22.38 7.75 11.09
CA LEU A 190 -23.13 6.49 10.94
C LEU A 190 -22.23 5.29 11.23
N LYS A 191 -21.03 5.24 10.65
CA LYS A 191 -20.06 4.15 10.88
C LYS A 191 -19.58 4.07 12.32
N ALA A 192 -19.38 5.21 12.99
CA ALA A 192 -19.05 5.27 14.40
C ALA A 192 -20.16 4.68 15.28
N MET A 193 -21.42 5.02 14.99
CA MET A 193 -22.58 4.50 15.72
C MET A 193 -22.83 3.01 15.46
N GLU A 194 -22.64 2.53 14.23
CA GLU A 194 -22.71 1.10 13.90
C GLU A 194 -21.61 0.29 14.61
N GLY A 195 -20.40 0.83 14.64
CA GLY A 195 -19.22 0.19 15.23
C GLY A 195 -19.04 0.44 16.73
N ARG A 196 -20.03 1.03 17.42
CA ARG A 196 -19.94 1.29 18.87
C ARG A 196 -19.67 0.02 19.68
N ARG A 197 -18.87 0.15 20.72
CA ARG A 197 -18.50 -0.95 21.62
C ARG A 197 -19.07 -0.71 23.00
N GLU A 198 -19.33 -1.80 23.73
CA GLU A 198 -19.56 -1.79 25.17
C GLU A 198 -18.28 -1.32 25.90
N LEU A 199 -18.41 -0.49 26.94
CA LEU A 199 -17.31 0.03 27.74
C LEU A 199 -16.96 -0.90 28.87
#